data_81d8653165c7a1655756b3992eba3344
#
_entry.id   81d8653165c7a1655756b3992eba3344
#
_cell.length_a   1.000
_cell.length_b   1.000
_cell.length_c   1.000
_cell.angle_alpha   90.00
_cell.angle_beta   90.00
_cell.angle_gamma   90.00
#
_symmetry.space_group_name_H-M   'P 1'
#
loop_
_entity.id
_entity.type
_entity.pdbx_description
1 polymer ?
#
loop_
_entity_poly.entity_id
_entity_poly.type
_entity_poly.pdbx_seq_one_letter_code
_entity_poly.pdbx_strand_id
1 'polypeptide(L)'
;MQDYKMPTREQNSNKGTFGKVLNFAGCKNYIGASYLSTVSTLKVGAGFVALASEKEVIHSISTLLPEAVYLSREEGLRNVKQFSVFLIGCGLGVKHASIKFFKDILKQLQKETSPVVIDADGLNILAKHPIKLPQNSIITPHPLEAARLLGVSLQDVLNNLESSAKELAEKYDCVAVLKTHRTIICDKEKLFINQHGNSALAKAGSGDVLAGIIAGLLAQKMPTFEAAKLGVYLHSRTGEIASQELSEYSVLASDLPIYLHKAIKEIL
;
A
#
# COMPACT_ATOMS: atom_id res chain seq x y z
N MET A 1 24.89 9.32 -3.74
CA MET A 1 24.04 8.19 -3.31
C MET A 1 22.81 8.76 -2.65
N GLN A 2 21.60 8.27 -3.00
CA GLN A 2 20.39 8.68 -2.30
C GLN A 2 20.42 8.07 -0.90
N ASP A 3 20.23 8.91 0.13
CA ASP A 3 20.36 8.50 1.53
C ASP A 3 19.00 7.92 2.00
N TYR A 4 18.78 6.64 1.71
CA TYR A 4 17.62 5.91 2.24
C TYR A 4 17.91 5.45 3.67
N LYS A 5 17.00 5.71 4.60
CA LYS A 5 17.14 5.31 6.01
C LYS A 5 15.88 4.68 6.53
N MET A 6 16.02 3.55 7.20
CA MET A 6 14.93 2.97 7.99
C MET A 6 14.61 3.82 9.22
N PRO A 7 13.35 3.83 9.70
CA PRO A 7 13.02 4.40 10.99
C PRO A 7 13.86 3.79 12.10
N THR A 8 14.36 4.62 13.00
CA THR A 8 15.15 4.17 14.16
C THR A 8 14.29 3.28 15.06
N ARG A 9 14.88 2.18 15.54
CA ARG A 9 14.23 1.26 16.48
C ARG A 9 14.94 1.31 17.83
N GLU A 10 14.30 2.01 18.77
CA GLU A 10 14.80 2.12 20.13
C GLU A 10 14.80 0.77 20.84
N GLN A 11 15.84 0.49 21.65
CA GLN A 11 15.94 -0.75 22.42
C GLN A 11 14.79 -0.92 23.42
N ASN A 12 14.41 0.17 24.11
CA ASN A 12 13.28 0.18 25.02
C ASN A 12 11.98 0.50 24.27
N SER A 13 11.43 -0.49 23.60
CA SER A 13 10.22 -0.35 22.79
C SER A 13 9.28 -1.54 22.91
N ASN A 14 8.04 -1.36 22.55
CA ASN A 14 7.01 -2.38 22.52
C ASN A 14 6.24 -2.34 21.19
N LYS A 15 5.32 -3.30 20.98
CA LYS A 15 4.52 -3.37 19.74
C LYS A 15 3.75 -2.07 19.42
N GLY A 16 3.34 -1.29 20.41
CA GLY A 16 2.65 -0.02 20.22
C GLY A 16 3.56 1.10 19.71
N THR A 17 4.88 1.03 19.99
CA THR A 17 5.88 2.01 19.56
C THR A 17 5.98 2.08 18.02
N PHE A 18 5.86 0.92 17.35
CA PHE A 18 5.98 0.80 15.91
C PHE A 18 4.64 0.86 15.17
N GLY A 19 3.63 1.40 15.83
CA GLY A 19 2.32 1.71 15.29
C GLY A 19 1.40 0.51 15.07
N LYS A 20 0.15 0.83 14.77
CA LYS A 20 -0.93 -0.13 14.55
C LYS A 20 -1.58 0.13 13.19
N VAL A 21 -1.58 -0.84 12.31
CA VAL A 21 -2.19 -0.75 10.98
C VAL A 21 -3.50 -1.53 10.96
N LEU A 22 -4.55 -0.92 10.40
CA LEU A 22 -5.78 -1.60 10.05
C LEU A 22 -5.86 -1.72 8.53
N ASN A 23 -5.83 -2.94 8.04
CA ASN A 23 -5.91 -3.26 6.61
C ASN A 23 -7.34 -3.69 6.26
N PHE A 24 -8.05 -2.90 5.47
CA PHE A 24 -9.34 -3.21 4.89
C PHE A 24 -9.14 -3.81 3.49
N ALA A 25 -9.00 -5.11 3.41
CA ALA A 25 -8.61 -5.81 2.21
C ALA A 25 -9.31 -7.16 2.05
N GLY A 26 -9.27 -7.70 0.85
CA GLY A 26 -9.75 -9.02 0.53
C GLY A 26 -11.25 -9.13 0.31
N CYS A 27 -11.59 -9.99 -0.61
CA CYS A 27 -12.92 -10.55 -0.83
C CYS A 27 -12.75 -11.98 -1.35
N LYS A 28 -13.87 -12.71 -1.46
CA LYS A 28 -13.89 -14.14 -1.89
C LYS A 28 -12.99 -14.45 -3.10
N ASN A 29 -12.87 -13.52 -4.07
CA ASN A 29 -12.10 -13.75 -5.30
C ASN A 29 -10.64 -13.28 -5.21
N TYR A 30 -10.28 -12.48 -4.18
CA TYR A 30 -8.97 -11.84 -4.03
C TYR A 30 -8.38 -12.03 -2.63
N ILE A 31 -8.39 -13.29 -2.17
CA ILE A 31 -7.88 -13.67 -0.84
C ILE A 31 -6.38 -13.35 -0.73
N GLY A 32 -5.60 -13.68 -1.77
CA GLY A 32 -4.15 -13.47 -1.78
C GLY A 32 -3.72 -12.01 -1.61
N ALA A 33 -4.48 -11.05 -2.14
CA ALA A 33 -4.19 -9.63 -2.02
C ALA A 33 -4.18 -9.16 -0.55
N SER A 34 -5.13 -9.66 0.26
CA SER A 34 -5.18 -9.36 1.69
C SER A 34 -4.02 -9.99 2.47
N TYR A 35 -3.60 -11.21 2.10
CA TYR A 35 -2.40 -11.84 2.67
C TYR A 35 -1.15 -11.03 2.35
N LEU A 36 -0.89 -10.76 1.06
CA LEU A 36 0.31 -10.06 0.60
C LEU A 36 0.46 -8.68 1.22
N SER A 37 -0.61 -7.89 1.25
CA SER A 37 -0.59 -6.56 1.87
C SER A 37 -0.38 -6.62 3.39
N THR A 38 -1.00 -7.59 4.08
CA THR A 38 -0.87 -7.72 5.54
C THR A 38 0.52 -8.22 5.96
N VAL A 39 1.04 -9.27 5.30
CA VAL A 39 2.37 -9.82 5.62
C VAL A 39 3.47 -8.80 5.34
N SER A 40 3.37 -8.05 4.25
CA SER A 40 4.33 -7.01 3.90
C SER A 40 4.37 -5.87 4.91
N THR A 41 3.20 -5.50 5.44
CA THR A 41 3.09 -4.50 6.52
C THR A 41 3.80 -4.96 7.79
N LEU A 42 3.67 -6.23 8.16
CA LEU A 42 4.41 -6.81 9.30
C LEU A 42 5.91 -6.89 9.02
N LYS A 43 6.29 -7.40 7.86
CA LYS A 43 7.69 -7.65 7.49
C LYS A 43 8.55 -6.39 7.38
N VAL A 44 7.95 -5.23 7.04
CA VAL A 44 8.67 -3.96 7.01
C VAL A 44 8.81 -3.32 8.39
N GLY A 45 8.11 -3.85 9.41
CA GLY A 45 8.35 -3.48 10.80
C GLY A 45 7.19 -2.83 11.57
N ALA A 46 5.95 -2.84 11.05
CA ALA A 46 4.79 -2.45 11.85
C ALA A 46 4.66 -3.31 13.12
N GLY A 47 4.33 -2.69 14.26
CA GLY A 47 4.27 -3.37 15.53
C GLY A 47 3.00 -4.19 15.75
N PHE A 48 1.91 -3.84 15.05
CA PHE A 48 0.62 -4.51 15.14
C PHE A 48 -0.14 -4.32 13.83
N VAL A 49 -0.68 -5.39 13.28
CA VAL A 49 -1.51 -5.34 12.08
C VAL A 49 -2.80 -6.12 12.29
N ALA A 50 -3.92 -5.47 12.01
CA ALA A 50 -5.20 -6.14 11.93
C ALA A 50 -5.69 -6.14 10.47
N LEU A 51 -6.22 -7.28 10.02
CA LEU A 51 -6.93 -7.40 8.76
C LEU A 51 -8.43 -7.41 9.05
N ALA A 52 -9.16 -6.45 8.48
CA ALA A 52 -10.61 -6.41 8.49
C ALA A 52 -11.14 -6.88 7.12
N SER A 53 -11.79 -8.05 7.08
CA SER A 53 -12.17 -8.71 5.84
C SER A 53 -13.48 -9.50 5.93
N GLU A 54 -13.81 -10.17 4.83
CA GLU A 54 -14.90 -11.16 4.79
C GLU A 54 -14.49 -12.43 5.55
N LYS A 55 -15.47 -13.14 6.11
CA LYS A 55 -15.25 -14.34 6.94
C LYS A 55 -14.47 -15.42 6.20
N GLU A 56 -14.77 -15.63 4.93
CA GLU A 56 -14.11 -16.61 4.07
C GLU A 56 -12.61 -16.27 3.87
N VAL A 57 -12.28 -15.00 3.72
CA VAL A 57 -10.89 -14.51 3.61
C VAL A 57 -10.15 -14.77 4.92
N ILE A 58 -10.75 -14.39 6.04
CA ILE A 58 -10.16 -14.58 7.37
C ILE A 58 -9.88 -16.07 7.62
N HIS A 59 -10.86 -16.94 7.33
CA HIS A 59 -10.69 -18.39 7.50
C HIS A 59 -9.53 -18.96 6.66
N SER A 60 -9.37 -18.44 5.43
CA SER A 60 -8.34 -18.94 4.51
C SER A 60 -6.93 -18.52 4.91
N ILE A 61 -6.73 -17.35 5.53
CA ILE A 61 -5.37 -16.83 5.76
C ILE A 61 -4.94 -16.80 7.23
N SER A 62 -5.87 -16.99 8.18
CA SER A 62 -5.52 -16.92 9.61
C SER A 62 -4.51 -18.00 10.05
N THR A 63 -4.48 -19.15 9.39
CA THR A 63 -3.50 -20.19 9.64
C THR A 63 -2.15 -19.93 8.96
N LEU A 64 -2.11 -19.07 7.94
CA LEU A 64 -0.89 -18.73 7.18
C LEU A 64 -0.14 -17.54 7.79
N LEU A 65 -0.82 -16.70 8.55
CA LEU A 65 -0.24 -15.49 9.14
C LEU A 65 -0.75 -15.29 10.58
N PRO A 66 -0.30 -16.13 11.54
CA PRO A 66 -0.76 -16.08 12.92
C PRO A 66 -0.38 -14.80 13.68
N GLU A 67 0.54 -13.99 13.13
CA GLU A 67 0.96 -12.72 13.71
C GLU A 67 -0.06 -11.59 13.50
N ALA A 68 -0.99 -11.72 12.57
CA ALA A 68 -2.02 -10.73 12.32
C ALA A 68 -3.25 -10.94 13.22
N VAL A 69 -3.95 -9.86 13.54
CA VAL A 69 -5.27 -9.91 14.16
C VAL A 69 -6.34 -9.88 13.07
N TYR A 70 -7.40 -10.66 13.25
CA TYR A 70 -8.46 -10.78 12.25
C TYR A 70 -9.76 -10.22 12.80
N LEU A 71 -10.36 -9.31 12.04
CA LEU A 71 -11.60 -8.62 12.36
C LEU A 71 -12.60 -8.79 11.20
N SER A 72 -13.88 -8.89 11.50
CA SER A 72 -14.90 -8.67 10.47
C SER A 72 -14.82 -7.21 9.98
N ARG A 73 -15.40 -6.93 8.81
CA ARG A 73 -15.48 -5.57 8.26
C ARG A 73 -16.16 -4.59 9.22
N GLU A 74 -17.21 -5.04 9.90
CA GLU A 74 -17.95 -4.25 10.88
C GLU A 74 -17.14 -3.98 12.15
N GLU A 75 -16.40 -4.98 12.64
CA GLU A 75 -15.49 -4.80 13.79
C GLU A 75 -14.37 -3.83 13.44
N GLY A 76 -13.79 -3.95 12.24
CA GLY A 76 -12.79 -3.00 11.74
C GLY A 76 -13.31 -1.56 11.78
N LEU A 77 -14.52 -1.31 11.26
CA LEU A 77 -15.14 0.03 11.30
C LEU A 77 -15.37 0.53 12.73
N ARG A 78 -15.84 -0.31 13.64
CA ARG A 78 -16.07 0.10 15.03
C ARG A 78 -14.80 0.44 15.78
N ASN A 79 -13.67 -0.13 15.39
CA ASN A 79 -12.40 -0.03 16.10
C ASN A 79 -11.39 0.94 15.45
N VAL A 80 -11.77 1.74 14.47
CA VAL A 80 -10.85 2.66 13.72
C VAL A 80 -9.96 3.47 14.66
N LYS A 81 -10.49 4.00 15.74
CA LYS A 81 -9.77 4.85 16.71
C LYS A 81 -8.61 4.14 17.45
N GLN A 82 -8.51 2.82 17.35
CA GLN A 82 -7.43 2.05 17.98
C GLN A 82 -6.19 1.94 17.09
N PHE A 83 -6.27 2.41 15.85
CA PHE A 83 -5.23 2.26 14.83
C PHE A 83 -4.65 3.62 14.43
N SER A 84 -3.40 3.61 14.03
CA SER A 84 -2.66 4.81 13.65
C SER A 84 -2.45 4.96 12.14
N VAL A 85 -2.67 3.91 11.36
CA VAL A 85 -2.54 3.89 9.89
C VAL A 85 -3.59 2.97 9.29
N PHE A 86 -4.06 3.31 8.10
CA PHE A 86 -5.04 2.52 7.36
C PHE A 86 -4.53 2.15 5.98
N LEU A 87 -4.73 0.89 5.59
CA LEU A 87 -4.52 0.40 4.24
C LEU A 87 -5.86 -0.07 3.69
N ILE A 88 -6.25 0.39 2.50
CA ILE A 88 -7.60 0.16 1.98
C ILE A 88 -7.55 -0.20 0.50
N GLY A 89 -8.17 -1.31 0.12
CA GLY A 89 -8.47 -1.57 -1.27
C GLY A 89 -7.86 -2.81 -1.89
N CYS A 90 -6.76 -3.35 -1.36
CA CYS A 90 -6.12 -4.57 -1.88
C CYS A 90 -7.12 -5.73 -1.95
N GLY A 91 -7.62 -6.05 -3.16
CA GLY A 91 -8.59 -7.10 -3.36
C GLY A 91 -9.95 -6.92 -2.67
N LEU A 92 -10.35 -5.68 -2.38
CA LEU A 92 -11.60 -5.36 -1.67
C LEU A 92 -12.86 -5.75 -2.48
N GLY A 93 -12.72 -5.82 -3.80
CA GLY A 93 -13.82 -5.98 -4.74
C GLY A 93 -14.54 -4.67 -5.04
N VAL A 94 -15.28 -4.66 -6.16
CA VAL A 94 -16.00 -3.47 -6.66
C VAL A 94 -17.52 -3.67 -6.70
N LYS A 95 -18.06 -4.65 -5.96
CA LYS A 95 -19.49 -4.87 -5.84
C LYS A 95 -20.13 -3.81 -4.93
N HIS A 96 -21.45 -3.65 -5.03
CA HIS A 96 -22.21 -2.63 -4.28
C HIS A 96 -21.89 -2.61 -2.77
N ALA A 97 -21.78 -3.78 -2.14
CA ALA A 97 -21.42 -3.89 -0.73
C ALA A 97 -20.01 -3.33 -0.43
N SER A 98 -19.02 -3.63 -1.28
CA SER A 98 -17.65 -3.11 -1.15
C SER A 98 -17.59 -1.60 -1.41
N ILE A 99 -18.36 -1.09 -2.38
CA ILE A 99 -18.46 0.36 -2.65
C ILE A 99 -19.04 1.08 -1.42
N LYS A 100 -20.14 0.58 -0.86
CA LYS A 100 -20.74 1.15 0.36
C LYS A 100 -19.73 1.12 1.51
N PHE A 101 -19.10 -0.03 1.73
CA PHE A 101 -18.10 -0.21 2.79
C PHE A 101 -16.92 0.75 2.65
N PHE A 102 -16.34 0.90 1.45
CA PHE A 102 -15.27 1.86 1.17
C PHE A 102 -15.68 3.30 1.51
N LYS A 103 -16.91 3.70 1.12
CA LYS A 103 -17.45 5.03 1.45
C LYS A 103 -17.60 5.23 2.96
N ASP A 104 -18.08 4.22 3.67
CA ASP A 104 -18.25 4.27 5.13
C ASP A 104 -16.90 4.40 5.84
N ILE A 105 -15.84 3.68 5.38
CA ILE A 105 -14.47 3.83 5.88
C ILE A 105 -13.99 5.25 5.68
N LEU A 106 -14.00 5.77 4.45
CA LEU A 106 -13.48 7.11 4.17
C LEU A 106 -14.21 8.20 4.96
N LYS A 107 -15.54 8.08 5.11
CA LYS A 107 -16.34 9.03 5.91
C LYS A 107 -15.90 9.06 7.38
N GLN A 108 -15.53 7.93 7.96
CA GLN A 108 -14.99 7.87 9.32
C GLN A 108 -13.60 8.49 9.38
N LEU A 109 -12.72 8.14 8.43
CA LEU A 109 -11.34 8.58 8.42
C LEU A 109 -11.16 10.06 8.07
N GLN A 110 -12.13 10.71 7.41
CA GLN A 110 -12.10 12.17 7.21
C GLN A 110 -12.07 12.98 8.50
N LYS A 111 -12.43 12.37 9.63
CA LYS A 111 -12.39 13.01 10.96
C LYS A 111 -11.09 12.76 11.70
N GLU A 112 -10.21 11.96 11.14
CA GLU A 112 -8.93 11.55 11.71
C GLU A 112 -7.78 12.18 10.90
N THR A 113 -6.63 12.33 11.54
CA THR A 113 -5.39 12.81 10.88
C THR A 113 -4.45 11.66 10.54
N SER A 114 -4.87 10.44 10.80
CA SER A 114 -4.09 9.22 10.55
C SER A 114 -3.84 8.99 9.07
N PRO A 115 -2.62 8.61 8.67
CA PRO A 115 -2.30 8.32 7.28
C PRO A 115 -3.13 7.17 6.71
N VAL A 116 -3.45 7.28 5.42
CA VAL A 116 -4.23 6.28 4.68
C VAL A 116 -3.53 5.92 3.37
N VAL A 117 -3.33 4.63 3.11
CA VAL A 117 -2.89 4.12 1.81
C VAL A 117 -4.09 3.54 1.08
N ILE A 118 -4.32 3.95 -0.16
CA ILE A 118 -5.42 3.47 -1.00
C ILE A 118 -4.82 2.86 -2.27
N ASP A 119 -5.14 1.59 -2.54
CA ASP A 119 -4.64 0.87 -3.71
C ASP A 119 -5.77 0.06 -4.39
N ALA A 120 -5.51 -0.41 -5.58
CA ALA A 120 -6.28 -1.41 -6.31
C ALA A 120 -7.79 -1.11 -6.38
N ASP A 121 -8.65 -1.97 -5.82
CA ASP A 121 -10.09 -1.77 -5.87
C ASP A 121 -10.56 -0.50 -5.15
N GLY A 122 -9.82 -0.02 -4.15
CA GLY A 122 -10.06 1.28 -3.54
C GLY A 122 -9.95 2.42 -4.55
N LEU A 123 -8.96 2.40 -5.43
CA LEU A 123 -8.76 3.37 -6.51
C LEU A 123 -9.83 3.23 -7.60
N ASN A 124 -10.19 1.99 -7.95
CA ASN A 124 -11.26 1.73 -8.90
C ASN A 124 -12.62 2.25 -8.43
N ILE A 125 -12.90 2.14 -7.13
CA ILE A 125 -14.11 2.70 -6.51
C ILE A 125 -14.03 4.24 -6.50
N LEU A 126 -12.89 4.80 -6.09
CA LEU A 126 -12.67 6.25 -6.03
C LEU A 126 -12.87 6.92 -7.40
N ALA A 127 -12.38 6.29 -8.47
CA ALA A 127 -12.52 6.79 -9.84
C ALA A 127 -13.99 6.91 -10.27
N LYS A 128 -14.84 5.94 -9.88
CA LYS A 128 -16.27 5.92 -10.24
C LYS A 128 -17.14 6.71 -9.26
N HIS A 129 -16.68 6.86 -8.04
CA HIS A 129 -17.40 7.52 -6.95
C HIS A 129 -16.47 8.50 -6.25
N PRO A 130 -16.23 9.69 -6.85
CA PRO A 130 -15.32 10.69 -6.29
C PRO A 130 -15.71 11.08 -4.86
N ILE A 131 -14.77 10.95 -3.95
CA ILE A 131 -14.92 11.29 -2.54
C ILE A 131 -13.63 12.01 -2.14
N LYS A 132 -13.76 13.08 -1.33
CA LYS A 132 -12.59 13.74 -0.75
C LYS A 132 -11.81 12.74 0.12
N LEU A 133 -10.51 12.63 -0.10
CA LEU A 133 -9.66 11.76 0.69
C LEU A 133 -9.40 12.35 2.09
N PRO A 134 -9.12 11.50 3.09
CA PRO A 134 -8.57 11.94 4.37
C PRO A 134 -7.25 12.68 4.19
N GLN A 135 -6.87 13.50 5.16
CA GLN A 135 -5.53 14.09 5.19
C GLN A 135 -4.46 12.99 5.24
N ASN A 136 -3.25 13.31 4.75
CA ASN A 136 -2.13 12.37 4.73
C ASN A 136 -2.41 11.08 3.95
N SER A 137 -3.24 11.14 2.91
CA SER A 137 -3.49 10.01 2.02
C SER A 137 -2.34 9.77 1.04
N ILE A 138 -2.09 8.50 0.75
CA ILE A 138 -1.22 8.03 -0.34
C ILE A 138 -2.08 7.19 -1.28
N ILE A 139 -2.02 7.46 -2.57
CA ILE A 139 -2.63 6.62 -3.61
C ILE A 139 -1.53 5.96 -4.44
N THR A 140 -1.75 4.69 -4.83
CA THR A 140 -0.72 3.91 -5.53
C THR A 140 -1.20 3.37 -6.89
N PRO A 141 -1.68 4.23 -7.83
CA PRO A 141 -2.22 3.77 -9.09
C PRO A 141 -1.14 3.24 -10.06
N HIS A 142 -1.47 2.19 -10.81
CA HIS A 142 -0.80 1.89 -12.06
C HIS A 142 -1.40 2.77 -13.20
N PRO A 143 -0.80 2.86 -14.42
CA PRO A 143 -1.23 3.81 -15.45
C PRO A 143 -2.72 3.73 -15.81
N LEU A 144 -3.31 2.53 -15.85
CA LEU A 144 -4.73 2.38 -16.16
C LEU A 144 -5.65 2.86 -15.02
N GLU A 145 -5.25 2.68 -13.76
CA GLU A 145 -5.95 3.25 -12.60
C GLU A 145 -5.83 4.77 -12.59
N ALA A 146 -4.64 5.30 -12.90
CA ALA A 146 -4.41 6.73 -13.05
C ALA A 146 -5.29 7.35 -14.13
N ALA A 147 -5.39 6.72 -15.30
CA ALA A 147 -6.25 7.15 -16.39
C ALA A 147 -7.73 7.24 -15.96
N ARG A 148 -8.22 6.24 -15.21
CA ARG A 148 -9.59 6.24 -14.65
C ARG A 148 -9.79 7.35 -13.61
N LEU A 149 -8.82 7.55 -12.74
CA LEU A 149 -8.86 8.59 -11.70
C LEU A 149 -8.86 10.00 -12.30
N LEU A 150 -8.08 10.22 -13.36
CA LEU A 150 -7.99 11.50 -14.04
C LEU A 150 -9.16 11.72 -15.04
N GLY A 151 -9.75 10.66 -15.55
CA GLY A 151 -10.78 10.71 -16.59
C GLY A 151 -10.20 10.93 -17.98
N VAL A 152 -8.98 10.46 -18.23
CA VAL A 152 -8.25 10.56 -19.50
C VAL A 152 -7.97 9.19 -20.10
N SER A 153 -7.41 9.12 -21.32
CA SER A 153 -7.02 7.85 -21.92
C SER A 153 -5.75 7.27 -21.26
N LEU A 154 -5.57 5.95 -21.34
CA LEU A 154 -4.33 5.31 -20.88
C LEU A 154 -3.11 5.86 -21.63
N GLN A 155 -3.27 6.15 -22.93
CA GLN A 155 -2.19 6.68 -23.77
C GLN A 155 -1.75 8.09 -23.33
N ASP A 156 -2.70 8.93 -22.89
CA ASP A 156 -2.37 10.26 -22.36
C ASP A 156 -1.51 10.15 -21.10
N VAL A 157 -1.84 9.22 -20.19
CA VAL A 157 -1.04 8.96 -18.99
C VAL A 157 0.35 8.44 -19.36
N LEU A 158 0.43 7.46 -20.29
CA LEU A 158 1.72 6.86 -20.69
C LEU A 158 2.64 7.86 -21.37
N ASN A 159 2.09 8.81 -22.12
CA ASN A 159 2.86 9.85 -22.79
C ASN A 159 3.30 10.98 -21.83
N ASN A 160 2.64 11.12 -20.67
CA ASN A 160 2.81 12.26 -19.76
C ASN A 160 2.87 11.82 -18.29
N LEU A 161 3.74 10.85 -17.96
CA LEU A 161 3.78 10.22 -16.64
C LEU A 161 3.99 11.22 -15.48
N GLU A 162 4.94 12.14 -15.62
CA GLU A 162 5.24 13.12 -14.55
C GLU A 162 4.10 14.11 -14.34
N SER A 163 3.51 14.65 -15.42
CA SER A 163 2.36 15.56 -15.30
C SER A 163 1.12 14.84 -14.77
N SER A 164 0.89 13.59 -15.16
CA SER A 164 -0.19 12.76 -14.62
C SER A 164 -0.03 12.50 -13.12
N ALA A 165 1.20 12.25 -12.65
CA ALA A 165 1.47 12.08 -11.22
C ALA A 165 1.20 13.38 -10.44
N LYS A 166 1.60 14.53 -10.97
CA LYS A 166 1.30 15.85 -10.38
C LYS A 166 -0.20 16.12 -10.32
N GLU A 167 -0.89 15.89 -11.42
CA GLU A 167 -2.35 16.09 -11.50
C GLU A 167 -3.11 15.20 -10.51
N LEU A 168 -2.67 13.94 -10.33
CA LEU A 168 -3.21 13.06 -9.29
C LEU A 168 -3.00 13.61 -7.88
N ALA A 169 -1.78 14.06 -7.58
CA ALA A 169 -1.43 14.61 -6.27
C ALA A 169 -2.24 15.90 -5.96
N GLU A 170 -2.41 16.77 -6.93
CA GLU A 170 -3.21 18.00 -6.81
C GLU A 170 -4.70 17.70 -6.68
N LYS A 171 -5.25 16.87 -7.58
CA LYS A 171 -6.68 16.53 -7.64
C LYS A 171 -7.18 15.90 -6.34
N TYR A 172 -6.38 15.02 -5.75
CA TYR A 172 -6.76 14.27 -4.56
C TYR A 172 -6.15 14.79 -3.26
N ASP A 173 -5.34 15.86 -3.31
CA ASP A 173 -4.64 16.43 -2.16
C ASP A 173 -3.88 15.36 -1.37
N CYS A 174 -3.00 14.62 -2.05
CA CYS A 174 -2.35 13.42 -1.51
C CYS A 174 -0.94 13.22 -2.07
N VAL A 175 -0.24 12.22 -1.56
CA VAL A 175 0.94 11.68 -2.24
C VAL A 175 0.48 10.66 -3.29
N ALA A 176 0.86 10.87 -4.54
CA ALA A 176 0.61 9.95 -5.64
C ALA A 176 1.85 9.10 -5.95
N VAL A 177 1.68 7.78 -5.97
CA VAL A 177 2.70 6.80 -6.36
C VAL A 177 2.26 6.17 -7.68
N LEU A 178 2.66 6.76 -8.81
CA LEU A 178 2.34 6.25 -10.13
C LEU A 178 3.27 5.09 -10.48
N LYS A 179 2.75 3.87 -10.40
CA LYS A 179 3.49 2.61 -10.58
C LYS A 179 3.82 2.37 -12.06
N THR A 180 5.09 2.52 -12.42
CA THR A 180 5.66 2.18 -13.72
C THR A 180 7.00 1.47 -13.53
N HIS A 181 7.70 1.12 -14.60
CA HIS A 181 9.08 0.61 -14.50
C HIS A 181 10.01 1.60 -13.77
N ARG A 182 9.72 2.89 -13.82
CA ARG A 182 10.33 3.97 -13.01
C ARG A 182 9.21 4.67 -12.25
N THR A 183 8.82 4.10 -11.13
CA THR A 183 7.72 4.60 -10.32
C THR A 183 7.96 6.05 -9.91
N ILE A 184 6.95 6.91 -10.11
CA ILE A 184 6.98 8.33 -9.78
C ILE A 184 6.22 8.56 -8.48
N ILE A 185 6.86 9.20 -7.52
CA ILE A 185 6.28 9.64 -6.27
C ILE A 185 6.15 11.16 -6.33
N CYS A 186 4.95 11.67 -6.13
CA CYS A 186 4.68 13.10 -6.22
C CYS A 186 3.70 13.55 -5.14
N ASP A 187 3.98 14.68 -4.52
CA ASP A 187 3.02 15.50 -3.78
C ASP A 187 2.93 16.89 -4.44
N LYS A 188 2.30 17.86 -3.80
CA LYS A 188 2.16 19.22 -4.36
C LYS A 188 3.49 19.96 -4.52
N GLU A 189 4.51 19.58 -3.76
CA GLU A 189 5.79 20.33 -3.68
C GLU A 189 6.95 19.54 -4.27
N LYS A 190 6.90 18.20 -4.16
CA LYS A 190 8.02 17.31 -4.45
C LYS A 190 7.66 16.29 -5.50
N LEU A 191 8.64 15.97 -6.35
CA LEU A 191 8.58 14.86 -7.29
C LEU A 191 9.86 14.05 -7.18
N PHE A 192 9.71 12.74 -7.13
CA PHE A 192 10.82 11.80 -7.10
C PHE A 192 10.56 10.65 -8.08
N ILE A 193 11.59 10.24 -8.82
CA ILE A 193 11.52 9.12 -9.77
C ILE A 193 12.46 8.02 -9.27
N ASN A 194 11.88 6.87 -8.95
CA ASN A 194 12.65 5.71 -8.53
C ASN A 194 13.41 5.11 -9.71
N GLN A 195 14.69 4.75 -9.49
CA GLN A 195 15.57 4.21 -10.52
C GLN A 195 15.78 2.69 -10.40
N HIS A 196 15.18 2.05 -9.40
CA HIS A 196 15.32 0.62 -9.08
C HIS A 196 14.12 -0.19 -9.56
N GLY A 197 14.33 -1.49 -9.65
CA GLY A 197 13.33 -2.47 -10.05
C GLY A 197 13.58 -3.08 -11.42
N ASN A 198 12.99 -4.23 -11.65
CA ASN A 198 13.08 -4.97 -12.90
C ASN A 198 11.75 -5.66 -13.24
N SER A 199 11.73 -6.47 -14.30
CA SER A 199 10.54 -7.14 -14.81
C SER A 199 9.96 -8.20 -13.85
N ALA A 200 10.72 -8.67 -12.86
CA ALA A 200 10.23 -9.60 -11.83
C ALA A 200 9.01 -9.05 -11.06
N LEU A 201 8.91 -7.71 -10.96
CA LEU A 201 7.80 -7.03 -10.29
C LEU A 201 6.51 -6.94 -11.15
N ALA A 202 6.57 -7.27 -12.43
CA ALA A 202 5.43 -7.22 -13.34
C ALA A 202 4.52 -8.46 -13.17
N LYS A 203 4.10 -8.74 -11.94
CA LYS A 203 3.21 -9.85 -11.56
C LYS A 203 2.07 -9.40 -10.66
N ALA A 204 0.94 -10.12 -10.78
CA ALA A 204 -0.21 -9.90 -9.90
C ALA A 204 0.18 -10.06 -8.43
N GLY A 205 -0.27 -9.15 -7.58
CA GLY A 205 0.03 -9.14 -6.15
C GLY A 205 1.24 -8.29 -5.76
N SER A 206 2.13 -7.92 -6.70
CA SER A 206 3.30 -7.07 -6.42
C SER A 206 2.89 -5.69 -5.89
N GLY A 207 1.81 -5.10 -6.41
CA GLY A 207 1.24 -3.85 -5.90
C GLY A 207 0.72 -3.96 -4.48
N ASP A 208 0.07 -5.07 -4.13
CA ASP A 208 -0.41 -5.32 -2.77
C ASP A 208 0.75 -5.36 -1.76
N VAL A 209 1.89 -5.94 -2.16
CA VAL A 209 3.13 -5.92 -1.36
C VAL A 209 3.63 -4.49 -1.16
N LEU A 210 3.71 -3.70 -2.23
CA LEU A 210 4.12 -2.29 -2.14
C LEU A 210 3.23 -1.49 -1.20
N ALA A 211 1.91 -1.61 -1.35
CA ALA A 211 0.96 -0.91 -0.49
C ALA A 211 1.13 -1.30 0.99
N GLY A 212 1.38 -2.58 1.27
CA GLY A 212 1.69 -3.07 2.61
C GLY A 212 2.99 -2.52 3.18
N ILE A 213 4.06 -2.46 2.38
CA ILE A 213 5.35 -1.85 2.79
C ILE A 213 5.14 -0.38 3.16
N ILE A 214 4.48 0.40 2.31
CA ILE A 214 4.22 1.83 2.59
C ILE A 214 3.41 1.99 3.89
N ALA A 215 2.35 1.22 4.08
CA ALA A 215 1.54 1.27 5.29
C ALA A 215 2.35 0.95 6.57
N GLY A 216 3.25 -0.03 6.50
CA GLY A 216 4.11 -0.40 7.62
C GLY A 216 5.19 0.65 7.95
N LEU A 217 5.69 1.39 6.96
CA LEU A 217 6.59 2.53 7.16
C LEU A 217 5.86 3.72 7.80
N LEU A 218 4.65 4.02 7.36
CA LEU A 218 3.79 5.03 7.99
C LEU A 218 3.50 4.70 9.45
N ALA A 219 3.26 3.43 9.77
CA ALA A 219 3.03 2.99 11.16
C ALA A 219 4.22 3.32 12.08
N GLN A 220 5.42 3.28 11.53
CA GLN A 220 6.65 3.67 12.22
C GLN A 220 6.89 5.21 12.22
N LYS A 221 5.82 6.00 11.98
CA LYS A 221 5.79 7.47 12.04
C LYS A 221 6.62 8.18 10.96
N MET A 222 6.91 7.51 9.86
CA MET A 222 7.57 8.14 8.72
C MET A 222 6.60 9.12 8.05
N PRO A 223 7.05 10.33 7.63
CA PRO A 223 6.23 11.24 6.84
C PRO A 223 5.75 10.60 5.53
N THR A 224 4.58 10.97 5.04
CA THR A 224 3.90 10.32 3.91
C THR A 224 4.74 10.22 2.65
N PHE A 225 5.37 11.32 2.23
CA PHE A 225 6.23 11.33 1.05
C PHE A 225 7.46 10.43 1.22
N GLU A 226 8.11 10.49 2.38
CA GLU A 226 9.31 9.66 2.65
C GLU A 226 8.95 8.18 2.81
N ALA A 227 7.79 7.86 3.40
CA ALA A 227 7.28 6.49 3.46
C ALA A 227 6.98 5.93 2.07
N ALA A 228 6.37 6.71 1.19
CA ALA A 228 6.14 6.32 -0.19
C ALA A 228 7.45 6.12 -0.96
N LYS A 229 8.39 7.06 -0.83
CA LYS A 229 9.72 7.01 -1.48
C LYS A 229 10.52 5.79 -1.01
N LEU A 230 10.66 5.58 0.30
CA LEU A 230 11.37 4.43 0.85
C LEU A 230 10.65 3.12 0.54
N GLY A 231 9.31 3.09 0.61
CA GLY A 231 8.52 1.90 0.28
C GLY A 231 8.71 1.45 -1.16
N VAL A 232 8.70 2.38 -2.11
CA VAL A 232 8.97 2.09 -3.53
C VAL A 232 10.39 1.59 -3.73
N TYR A 233 11.39 2.21 -3.08
CA TYR A 233 12.77 1.74 -3.14
C TYR A 233 12.91 0.31 -2.61
N LEU A 234 12.43 0.04 -1.40
CA LEU A 234 12.52 -1.28 -0.78
C LEU A 234 11.82 -2.36 -1.62
N HIS A 235 10.62 -2.07 -2.13
CA HIS A 235 9.88 -2.98 -3.00
C HIS A 235 10.67 -3.29 -4.28
N SER A 236 11.19 -2.25 -4.93
CA SER A 236 11.96 -2.38 -6.17
C SER A 236 13.26 -3.16 -5.94
N ARG A 237 14.00 -2.81 -4.90
CA ARG A 237 15.26 -3.48 -4.55
C ARG A 237 15.04 -4.94 -4.14
N THR A 238 13.94 -5.21 -3.44
CA THR A 238 13.54 -6.59 -3.10
C THR A 238 13.31 -7.43 -4.35
N GLY A 239 12.66 -6.87 -5.38
CA GLY A 239 12.46 -7.57 -6.65
C GLY A 239 13.78 -7.87 -7.38
N GLU A 240 14.71 -6.92 -7.38
CA GLU A 240 16.05 -7.12 -7.94
C GLU A 240 16.81 -8.24 -7.21
N ILE A 241 16.81 -8.23 -5.88
CA ILE A 241 17.48 -9.25 -5.05
C ILE A 241 16.84 -10.62 -5.26
N ALA A 242 15.52 -10.71 -5.22
CA ALA A 242 14.81 -11.97 -5.43
C ALA A 242 15.10 -12.56 -6.82
N SER A 243 15.15 -11.71 -7.86
CA SER A 243 15.41 -12.17 -9.23
C SER A 243 16.82 -12.69 -9.47
N GLN A 244 17.80 -12.23 -8.69
CA GLN A 244 19.17 -12.77 -8.73
C GLN A 244 19.24 -14.22 -8.27
N GLU A 245 18.36 -14.63 -7.35
CA GLU A 245 18.33 -16.00 -6.81
C GLU A 245 17.31 -16.89 -7.55
N LEU A 246 16.15 -16.32 -7.94
CA LEU A 246 15.02 -17.08 -8.50
C LEU A 246 14.82 -16.88 -10.01
N SER A 247 15.53 -15.97 -10.65
CA SER A 247 15.30 -15.39 -11.98
C SER A 247 14.08 -14.45 -12.03
N GLU A 248 14.09 -13.51 -12.99
CA GLU A 248 12.96 -12.58 -13.21
C GLU A 248 11.64 -13.30 -13.58
N TYR A 249 11.75 -14.50 -14.17
CA TYR A 249 10.58 -15.30 -14.55
C TYR A 249 9.90 -15.98 -13.37
N SER A 250 10.67 -16.39 -12.35
CA SER A 250 10.19 -17.28 -11.28
C SER A 250 9.77 -16.52 -10.01
N VAL A 251 10.16 -15.26 -9.84
CA VAL A 251 9.73 -14.44 -8.69
C VAL A 251 8.23 -14.33 -8.65
N LEU A 252 7.63 -14.72 -7.53
CA LEU A 252 6.22 -14.51 -7.21
C LEU A 252 6.07 -13.32 -6.26
N ALA A 253 4.89 -12.72 -6.23
CA ALA A 253 4.60 -11.65 -5.26
C ALA A 253 4.76 -12.10 -3.81
N SER A 254 4.54 -13.39 -3.53
CA SER A 254 4.75 -14.01 -2.21
C SER A 254 6.22 -14.15 -1.80
N ASP A 255 7.16 -14.12 -2.75
CA ASP A 255 8.58 -14.12 -2.45
C ASP A 255 9.05 -12.76 -1.95
N LEU A 256 8.45 -11.66 -2.42
CA LEU A 256 8.87 -10.32 -2.06
C LEU A 256 8.90 -10.08 -0.53
N PRO A 257 7.88 -10.44 0.27
CA PRO A 257 7.97 -10.31 1.73
C PRO A 257 9.06 -11.19 2.37
N ILE A 258 9.46 -12.28 1.70
CA ILE A 258 10.54 -13.16 2.16
C ILE A 258 11.89 -12.48 1.95
N TYR A 259 12.11 -11.87 0.79
CA TYR A 259 13.37 -11.20 0.44
C TYR A 259 13.51 -9.78 0.98
N LEU A 260 12.41 -9.15 1.46
CA LEU A 260 12.39 -7.76 1.92
C LEU A 260 13.46 -7.45 2.98
N HIS A 261 13.75 -8.40 3.86
CA HIS A 261 14.78 -8.24 4.88
C HIS A 261 16.19 -8.00 4.30
N LYS A 262 16.48 -8.50 3.09
CA LYS A 262 17.77 -8.27 2.43
C LYS A 262 17.90 -6.84 1.94
N ALA A 263 16.85 -6.29 1.31
CA ALA A 263 16.82 -4.89 0.90
C ALA A 263 16.90 -3.93 2.11
N ILE A 264 16.23 -4.26 3.21
CA ILE A 264 16.32 -3.48 4.46
C ILE A 264 17.75 -3.47 5.00
N LYS A 265 18.44 -4.62 5.01
CA LYS A 265 19.82 -4.74 5.52
C LYS A 265 20.84 -3.91 4.71
N GLU A 266 20.58 -3.62 3.43
CA GLU A 266 21.46 -2.78 2.62
C GLU A 266 21.48 -1.31 3.04
N ILE A 267 20.47 -0.86 3.80
CA ILE A 267 20.30 0.55 4.20
C ILE A 267 20.26 0.75 5.74
N LEU A 268 20.54 -0.29 6.51
CA LEU A 268 20.76 -0.21 7.95
C LEU A 268 22.23 0.12 8.26
#